data_3c84ab5cb0d6a470c0001f1070682ffb
#
_entry.id   3c84ab5cb0d6a470c0001f1070682ffb
#
_cell.length_a   1.000
_cell.length_b   1.000
_cell.length_c   1.000
_cell.angle_alpha   90.00
_cell.angle_beta   90.00
_cell.angle_gamma   90.00
#
_symmetry.space_group_name_H-M   'P 1'
#
loop_
_entity.id
_entity.type
_entity.pdbx_description
1 polymer ?
#
loop_
_entity_poly.entity_id
_entity_poly.type
_entity_poly.pdbx_seq_one_letter_code
_entity_poly.pdbx_strand_id
1 'polypeptide(L)' 'MVQSTPQSVTEQELRKLEARLDELVHTIQRLKEENRSLRHHQDSLVSERANLIEKNEMARNRVEAMISRLKAMEHGA' A
#
# COMPACT_ATOMS: atom_id res chain seq x y z
N MET A 1 -27.32 -17.77 48.34
CA MET A 1 -27.09 -16.50 47.64
C MET A 1 -25.60 -16.34 47.37
N VAL A 2 -25.26 -16.27 46.11
CA VAL A 2 -23.87 -16.07 45.71
C VAL A 2 -23.53 -14.59 45.82
N GLN A 3 -22.70 -14.24 46.78
CA GLN A 3 -22.21 -12.88 46.87
C GLN A 3 -20.90 -12.77 46.10
N SER A 4 -20.81 -11.77 45.23
CA SER A 4 -19.57 -11.45 44.55
C SER A 4 -18.53 -11.01 45.57
N THR A 5 -17.47 -11.77 45.70
CA THR A 5 -16.33 -11.36 46.52
C THR A 5 -15.50 -10.34 45.71
N PRO A 6 -14.75 -9.43 46.35
CA PRO A 6 -13.82 -8.54 45.64
C PRO A 6 -12.84 -9.32 44.77
N GLN A 7 -12.42 -10.50 45.18
CA GLN A 7 -11.55 -11.37 44.43
C GLN A 7 -12.21 -11.89 43.16
N SER A 8 -13.49 -12.24 43.23
CA SER A 8 -14.27 -12.69 42.06
C SER A 8 -14.47 -11.56 41.06
N VAL A 9 -14.74 -10.35 41.51
CA VAL A 9 -14.86 -9.17 40.69
C VAL A 9 -13.54 -8.85 39.98
N THR A 10 -12.44 -8.93 40.72
CA THR A 10 -11.10 -8.72 40.16
C THR A 10 -10.77 -9.76 39.06
N GLU A 11 -11.11 -11.00 39.29
CA GLU A 11 -10.90 -12.07 38.33
C GLU A 11 -11.72 -11.84 37.05
N GLN A 12 -12.96 -11.39 37.18
CA GLN A 12 -13.80 -11.04 36.04
C GLN A 12 -13.23 -9.88 35.25
N GLU A 13 -12.75 -8.85 35.93
CA GLU A 13 -12.12 -7.69 35.29
C GLU A 13 -10.82 -8.09 34.57
N LEU A 14 -10.04 -8.98 35.17
CA LEU A 14 -8.84 -9.52 34.52
C LEU A 14 -9.16 -10.29 33.25
N ARG A 15 -10.20 -11.10 33.27
CA ARG A 15 -10.65 -11.84 32.06
C ARG A 15 -11.09 -10.91 30.97
N LYS A 16 -11.80 -9.84 31.31
CA LYS A 16 -12.19 -8.81 30.32
C LYS A 16 -10.98 -8.12 29.74
N LEU A 17 -10.01 -7.79 30.55
CA LEU A 17 -8.75 -7.19 30.08
C LEU A 17 -7.97 -8.14 29.19
N GLU A 18 -7.89 -9.41 29.54
CA GLU A 18 -7.23 -10.43 28.72
C GLU A 18 -7.92 -10.54 27.36
N ALA A 19 -9.25 -10.56 27.32
CA ALA A 19 -10.01 -10.61 26.08
C ALA A 19 -9.75 -9.39 25.21
N ARG A 20 -9.69 -8.20 25.80
CA ARG A 20 -9.36 -6.96 25.07
C ARG A 20 -7.93 -6.96 24.57
N LEU A 21 -7.00 -7.47 25.36
CA LEU A 21 -5.60 -7.62 24.94
C LEU A 21 -5.48 -8.56 23.74
N ASP A 22 -6.20 -9.66 23.76
CA ASP A 22 -6.22 -10.61 22.63
C ASP A 22 -6.75 -9.95 21.37
N GLU A 23 -7.84 -9.21 21.47
CA GLU A 23 -8.40 -8.45 20.36
C GLU A 23 -7.41 -7.42 19.82
N LEU A 24 -6.74 -6.70 20.71
CA LEU A 24 -5.73 -5.72 20.33
C LEU A 24 -4.55 -6.38 19.62
N VAL A 25 -4.06 -7.49 20.15
CA VAL A 25 -2.96 -8.24 19.52
C VAL A 25 -3.35 -8.70 18.12
N HIS A 26 -4.54 -9.25 17.96
CA HIS A 26 -5.04 -9.66 16.65
C HIS A 26 -5.17 -8.48 15.69
N THR A 27 -5.67 -7.35 16.17
CA THR A 27 -5.79 -6.13 15.37
C THR A 27 -4.41 -5.63 14.95
N ILE A 28 -3.43 -5.62 15.86
CA ILE A 28 -2.06 -5.21 15.55
C ILE A 28 -1.45 -6.11 14.49
N GLN A 29 -1.62 -7.42 14.61
CA GLN A 29 -1.11 -8.38 13.63
C GLN A 29 -1.71 -8.15 12.26
N ARG A 30 -3.03 -7.95 12.19
CA ARG A 30 -3.73 -7.65 10.96
C ARG A 30 -3.25 -6.35 10.33
N LEU A 31 -3.11 -5.29 11.15
CA LEU A 31 -2.62 -4.00 10.67
C LEU A 31 -1.18 -4.08 10.16
N LYS A 32 -0.34 -4.87 10.82
CA LYS A 32 1.03 -5.10 10.36
C LYS A 32 1.06 -5.81 9.00
N GLU A 33 0.22 -6.81 8.81
CA GLU A 33 0.11 -7.53 7.55
C GLU A 33 -0.41 -6.62 6.43
N GLU A 34 -1.46 -5.85 6.72
CA GLU A 34 -2.01 -4.88 5.78
C GLU A 34 -0.97 -3.82 5.41
N ASN A 35 -0.23 -3.32 6.41
CA ASN A 35 0.81 -2.33 6.18
C ASN A 35 1.90 -2.89 5.26
N ARG A 36 2.34 -4.11 5.51
CA ARG A 36 3.34 -4.79 4.68
C ARG A 36 2.85 -4.98 3.25
N SER A 37 1.62 -5.42 3.11
CA SER A 37 0.98 -5.61 1.81
C SER A 37 0.84 -4.30 1.05
N LEU A 38 0.40 -3.23 1.72
CA LEU A 38 0.27 -1.90 1.13
C LEU A 38 1.62 -1.33 0.70
N ARG A 39 2.65 -1.51 1.50
CA ARG A 39 4.01 -1.07 1.14
C ARG A 39 4.52 -1.81 -0.10
N HIS A 40 4.32 -3.10 -0.16
CA HIS A 40 4.69 -3.91 -1.30
C HIS A 40 3.96 -3.45 -2.57
N HIS A 41 2.67 -3.20 -2.44
CA HIS A 41 1.84 -2.70 -3.54
C HIS A 41 2.30 -1.30 -3.98
N GLN A 42 2.63 -0.43 -3.02
CA GLN A 42 3.16 0.90 -3.31
C GLN A 42 4.48 0.82 -4.08
N ASP A 43 5.39 -0.06 -3.67
CA ASP A 43 6.67 -0.25 -4.36
C ASP A 43 6.45 -0.74 -5.79
N SER A 44 5.51 -1.66 -6.00
CA SER A 44 5.11 -2.12 -7.33
C SER A 44 4.59 -0.99 -8.19
N LEU A 45 3.73 -0.14 -7.64
CA LEU A 45 3.17 1.01 -8.36
C LEU A 45 4.23 2.05 -8.72
N VAL A 46 5.17 2.30 -7.82
CA VAL A 46 6.29 3.23 -8.08
C VAL A 46 7.13 2.70 -9.23
N SER A 47 7.44 1.41 -9.23
CA SER A 47 8.21 0.76 -10.28
C SER A 47 7.47 0.80 -11.63
N GLU A 48 6.19 0.47 -11.62
CA GLU A 48 5.34 0.51 -12.81
C GLU A 48 5.24 1.92 -13.38
N ARG A 49 5.08 2.91 -12.52
CA ARG A 49 5.05 4.32 -12.94
C ARG A 49 6.35 4.72 -13.62
N ALA A 50 7.49 4.34 -13.05
CA ALA A 50 8.80 4.64 -13.63
C ALA A 50 8.93 4.03 -15.03
N ASN A 51 8.50 2.78 -15.20
CA ASN A 51 8.50 2.09 -16.50
C ASN A 51 7.59 2.79 -17.51
N LEU A 52 6.41 3.23 -17.09
CA LEU A 52 5.48 3.93 -17.95
C LEU A 52 6.00 5.30 -18.38
N ILE A 53 6.66 6.01 -17.48
CA ILE A 53 7.30 7.31 -17.79
C ILE A 53 8.40 7.09 -18.85
N GLU A 54 9.24 6.09 -18.67
CA GLU A 54 10.30 5.78 -19.61
C GLU A 54 9.75 5.44 -20.99
N LYS A 55 8.74 4.56 -21.05
CA LYS A 55 8.07 4.21 -22.32
C LYS A 55 7.41 5.41 -22.99
N ASN A 56 6.82 6.28 -22.20
CA ASN A 56 6.21 7.50 -22.70
C ASN A 56 7.25 8.43 -23.32
N GLU A 57 8.38 8.63 -22.67
CA GLU A 57 9.49 9.43 -23.18
C GLU A 57 10.05 8.85 -24.47
N MET A 58 10.24 7.54 -24.53
CA MET A 58 10.70 6.88 -25.75
C MET A 58 9.71 7.06 -26.91
N ALA A 59 8.42 6.90 -26.64
CA ALA A 59 7.38 7.09 -27.65
C ALA A 59 7.35 8.53 -28.14
N ARG A 60 7.45 9.50 -27.24
CA ARG A 60 7.50 10.92 -27.60
C ARG A 60 8.71 11.25 -28.45
N ASN A 61 9.88 10.76 -28.09
CA ASN A 61 11.11 10.96 -28.85
C ASN A 61 10.99 10.39 -30.25
N ARG A 62 10.36 9.22 -30.42
CA ARG A 62 10.12 8.62 -31.72
C ARG A 62 9.19 9.47 -32.58
N VAL A 63 8.11 9.96 -31.98
CA VAL A 63 7.15 10.85 -32.66
C VAL A 63 7.84 12.15 -33.09
N GLU A 64 8.61 12.76 -32.22
CA GLU A 64 9.38 13.97 -32.53
C GLU A 64 10.39 13.74 -33.66
N ALA A 65 11.07 12.61 -33.66
CA ALA A 65 11.98 12.22 -34.73
C ALA A 65 11.26 12.06 -36.08
N MET A 66 10.09 11.44 -36.05
CA MET A 66 9.25 11.29 -37.26
C MET A 66 8.79 12.64 -37.79
N ILE A 67 8.35 13.53 -36.92
CA ILE A 67 7.92 14.87 -37.30
C ILE A 67 9.09 15.64 -37.92
N SER A 68 10.27 15.58 -37.30
CA SER A 68 11.47 16.22 -37.84
C SER A 68 11.85 15.71 -39.23
N ARG A 69 11.73 14.39 -39.48
CA ARG A 69 11.98 13.77 -40.77
C ARG A 69 10.99 14.24 -41.83
N LEU A 70 9.71 14.30 -41.47
CA LEU A 70 8.66 14.79 -42.34
C LEU A 70 8.88 16.24 -42.76
N LYS A 71 9.24 17.08 -41.78
CA LYS A 71 9.56 18.50 -42.06
C LYS A 71 10.78 18.64 -42.96
N ALA A 72 11.81 17.85 -42.71
CA ALA A 72 13.01 17.85 -43.54
C ALA A 72 12.69 17.43 -44.99
N MET A 73 11.81 16.43 -45.17
CA MET A 73 11.36 16.00 -46.48
C MET A 73 10.56 17.07 -47.20
N GLU A 74 9.69 17.80 -46.50
CA GLU A 74 8.93 18.91 -47.06
C GLU A 74 9.82 20.06 -47.53
N HIS A 75 10.86 20.39 -46.73
CA HIS A 75 11.76 21.48 -47.07
C HIS A 75 12.89 21.09 -48.02
N GLY A 76 13.22 19.79 -48.07
CA GLY A 76 14.27 19.28 -48.90
C GLY A 76 13.86 18.94 -50.30
N ALA A 77 12.56 18.96 -50.56
CA ALA A 77 12.04 18.72 -51.91
C ALA A 77 12.00 20.03 -52.69
#